data_4f8e9cdf38239352af4537b8c51b2779
#
_entry.id   4f8e9cdf38239352af4537b8c51b2779
#
_cell.length_a   1.000
_cell.length_b   1.000
_cell.length_c   1.000
_cell.angle_alpha   90.00
_cell.angle_beta   90.00
_cell.angle_gamma   90.00
#
_symmetry.space_group_name_H-M   'P 1'
#
loop_
_entity.id
_entity.type
_entity.pdbx_description
1 polymer ?
#
loop_
_entity_poly.entity_id
_entity_poly.type
_entity_poly.pdbx_seq_one_letter_code
_entity_poly.pdbx_strand_id
1 'polypeptide(L)'
;MDFPQQLEACVKQANQALSRFIAPLPFQNTPVVETMQYAALLGGKRLRPFLVYATGHMFGVSTNTLDAPAAAVECIHAYSLIHDDLPAMDDDDLRRGLPTCHVKFGEANAILAGDALQTLAFSILSDADMPEVSDRDRISMISELASASGIAGMCGGQALDLDAEGKHVPLDALERIHRHKTGALIRAAVRLGALSAGDKGRRALPVLDKYAESIGLAFQVQDDILDVVGDTATLGKRQGADQQLGKSTYPALLGLEQARKKARDLIDDARQSLKQLAEQSLDTSALEALADYIIQRNK
;
A
#
# COMPACT_ATOMS: atom_id res chain seq x y z
N MET A 1 5.95 22.65 5.44
CA MET A 1 5.12 22.08 4.34
C MET A 1 3.97 21.36 5.04
N ASP A 2 2.72 21.67 4.69
CA ASP A 2 1.58 20.92 5.23
C ASP A 2 1.51 19.50 4.66
N PHE A 3 0.68 18.62 5.26
CA PHE A 3 0.63 17.22 4.85
C PHE A 3 0.18 17.02 3.38
N PRO A 4 -0.85 17.72 2.85
CA PRO A 4 -1.21 17.64 1.44
C PRO A 4 -0.05 17.97 0.50
N GLN A 5 0.74 18.99 0.80
CA GLN A 5 1.93 19.35 0.02
C GLN A 5 3.03 18.27 0.09
N GLN A 6 3.23 17.66 1.27
CA GLN A 6 4.17 16.55 1.43
C GLN A 6 3.72 15.34 0.61
N LEU A 7 2.43 15.03 0.60
CA LEU A 7 1.88 13.92 -0.16
C LEU A 7 2.03 14.17 -1.67
N GLU A 8 1.73 15.38 -2.15
CA GLU A 8 1.91 15.76 -3.56
C GLU A 8 3.37 15.64 -4.00
N ALA A 9 4.31 16.13 -3.19
CA ALA A 9 5.74 16.00 -3.45
C ALA A 9 6.15 14.52 -3.52
N CYS A 10 5.64 13.67 -2.62
CA CYS A 10 5.87 12.24 -2.63
C CYS A 10 5.32 11.57 -3.88
N VAL A 11 4.10 11.91 -4.31
CA VAL A 11 3.49 11.39 -5.55
C VAL A 11 4.39 11.68 -6.74
N LYS A 12 4.89 12.91 -6.85
CA LYS A 12 5.80 13.30 -7.93
C LYS A 12 7.11 12.51 -7.88
N GLN A 13 7.72 12.38 -6.70
CA GLN A 13 8.97 11.65 -6.50
C GLN A 13 8.81 10.16 -6.84
N ALA A 14 7.76 9.52 -6.32
CA ALA A 14 7.48 8.11 -6.57
C ALA A 14 7.22 7.83 -8.07
N ASN A 15 6.47 8.70 -8.75
CA ASN A 15 6.24 8.56 -10.19
C ASN A 15 7.54 8.73 -10.99
N GLN A 16 8.42 9.64 -10.59
CA GLN A 16 9.74 9.79 -11.21
C GLN A 16 10.62 8.54 -10.99
N ALA A 17 10.61 7.98 -9.79
CA ALA A 17 11.34 6.76 -9.48
C ALA A 17 10.83 5.58 -10.32
N LEU A 18 9.50 5.35 -10.35
CA LEU A 18 8.87 4.31 -11.18
C LEU A 18 9.24 4.46 -12.66
N SER A 19 9.14 5.69 -13.20
CA SER A 19 9.49 5.96 -14.60
C SER A 19 10.95 5.63 -14.90
N ARG A 20 11.88 5.95 -13.99
CA ARG A 20 13.31 5.63 -14.14
C ARG A 20 13.59 4.13 -14.17
N PHE A 21 12.84 3.33 -13.42
CA PHE A 21 13.02 1.88 -13.41
C PHE A 21 12.32 1.17 -14.57
N ILE A 22 11.24 1.75 -15.12
CA ILE A 22 10.52 1.15 -16.26
C ILE A 22 11.14 1.57 -17.60
N ALA A 23 11.63 2.80 -17.73
CA ALA A 23 12.17 3.33 -18.99
C ALA A 23 13.32 2.49 -19.62
N PRO A 24 14.27 1.91 -18.86
CA PRO A 24 15.36 1.12 -19.44
C PRO A 24 14.97 -0.33 -19.81
N LEU A 25 13.74 -0.76 -19.50
CA LEU A 25 13.31 -2.13 -19.77
C LEU A 25 13.30 -2.41 -21.29
N PRO A 26 13.59 -3.66 -21.71
CA PRO A 26 13.48 -4.04 -23.12
C PRO A 26 12.03 -4.01 -23.61
N PHE A 27 11.87 -4.04 -24.93
CA PHE A 27 10.55 -4.12 -25.58
C PHE A 27 9.60 -2.95 -25.32
N GLN A 28 10.13 -1.72 -25.20
CA GLN A 28 9.38 -0.50 -24.89
C GLN A 28 8.16 -0.23 -25.79
N ASN A 29 8.15 -0.73 -27.02
CA ASN A 29 7.06 -0.54 -27.98
C ASN A 29 6.08 -1.74 -28.00
N THR A 30 6.00 -2.51 -26.92
CA THR A 30 5.07 -3.63 -26.82
C THR A 30 3.90 -3.28 -25.91
N PRO A 31 2.69 -3.84 -26.20
CA PRO A 31 1.52 -3.62 -25.35
C PRO A 31 1.74 -4.00 -23.88
N VAL A 32 2.60 -4.97 -23.57
CA VAL A 32 2.91 -5.37 -22.19
C VAL A 32 3.61 -4.23 -21.44
N VAL A 33 4.66 -3.61 -22.03
CA VAL A 33 5.36 -2.51 -21.37
C VAL A 33 4.48 -1.25 -21.30
N GLU A 34 3.69 -0.99 -22.33
CA GLU A 34 2.67 0.09 -22.29
C GLU A 34 1.66 -0.14 -21.15
N THR A 35 1.23 -1.38 -20.93
CA THR A 35 0.34 -1.75 -19.83
C THR A 35 1.02 -1.54 -18.47
N MET A 36 2.30 -1.95 -18.33
CA MET A 36 3.08 -1.73 -17.11
C MET A 36 3.18 -0.23 -16.77
N GLN A 37 3.51 0.60 -17.77
CA GLN A 37 3.61 2.06 -17.61
C GLN A 37 2.26 2.65 -17.23
N TYR A 38 1.20 2.26 -17.93
CA TYR A 38 -0.16 2.70 -17.66
C TYR A 38 -0.57 2.39 -16.22
N ALA A 39 -0.42 1.14 -15.78
CA ALA A 39 -0.78 0.73 -14.43
C ALA A 39 0.07 1.40 -13.34
N ALA A 40 1.38 1.44 -13.52
CA ALA A 40 2.29 2.01 -12.53
C ALA A 40 2.13 3.53 -12.38
N LEU A 41 1.75 4.24 -13.46
CA LEU A 41 1.66 5.70 -13.50
C LEU A 41 0.23 6.25 -13.54
N LEU A 42 -0.80 5.40 -13.48
CA LEU A 42 -2.22 5.75 -13.54
C LEU A 42 -2.68 6.73 -12.44
N GLY A 43 -1.80 7.16 -11.57
CA GLY A 43 -2.11 8.00 -10.43
C GLY A 43 -2.27 7.21 -9.14
N GLY A 44 -2.93 7.82 -8.16
CA GLY A 44 -3.10 7.27 -6.81
C GLY A 44 -2.34 8.07 -5.76
N LYS A 45 -2.69 7.84 -4.49
CA LYS A 45 -2.16 8.62 -3.36
C LYS A 45 -0.72 8.27 -3.00
N ARG A 46 -0.16 7.19 -3.55
CA ARG A 46 1.22 6.73 -3.27
C ARG A 46 1.51 6.58 -1.77
N LEU A 47 0.56 6.08 -1.01
CA LEU A 47 0.71 5.97 0.45
C LEU A 47 1.83 4.99 0.85
N ARG A 48 2.03 3.90 0.09
CA ARG A 48 3.12 2.95 0.37
C ARG A 48 4.49 3.57 0.10
N PRO A 49 4.75 4.20 -1.06
CA PRO A 49 5.94 5.03 -1.25
C PRO A 49 6.12 6.10 -0.16
N PHE A 50 5.04 6.80 0.23
CA PHE A 50 5.11 7.79 1.31
C PHE A 50 5.62 7.20 2.61
N LEU A 51 5.15 6.01 2.99
CA LEU A 51 5.61 5.30 4.19
C LEU A 51 7.10 4.93 4.12
N VAL A 52 7.58 4.51 2.94
CA VAL A 52 9.01 4.25 2.72
C VAL A 52 9.83 5.52 2.94
N TYR A 53 9.45 6.61 2.27
CA TYR A 53 10.18 7.89 2.38
C TYR A 53 10.10 8.46 3.79
N ALA A 54 8.91 8.56 4.38
CA ALA A 54 8.73 9.13 5.71
C ALA A 54 9.53 8.36 6.78
N THR A 55 9.49 7.03 6.73
CA THR A 55 10.26 6.20 7.67
C THR A 55 11.77 6.32 7.44
N GLY A 56 12.23 6.26 6.20
CA GLY A 56 13.66 6.39 5.90
C GLY A 56 14.22 7.77 6.24
N HIS A 57 13.50 8.83 5.89
CA HIS A 57 13.88 10.21 6.22
C HIS A 57 13.96 10.46 7.73
N MET A 58 13.08 9.85 8.52
CA MET A 58 13.13 9.91 9.99
C MET A 58 14.49 9.47 10.54
N PHE A 59 15.17 8.54 9.85
CA PHE A 59 16.51 8.08 10.19
C PHE A 59 17.64 8.80 9.44
N GLY A 60 17.31 9.77 8.60
CA GLY A 60 18.29 10.55 7.83
C GLY A 60 18.73 9.91 6.51
N VAL A 61 18.01 8.87 6.03
CA VAL A 61 18.32 8.23 4.73
C VAL A 61 17.94 9.16 3.60
N SER A 62 18.79 9.24 2.57
CA SER A 62 18.57 10.11 1.42
C SER A 62 17.41 9.64 0.53
N THR A 63 16.73 10.57 -0.13
CA THR A 63 15.67 10.25 -1.09
C THR A 63 16.14 9.30 -2.20
N ASN A 64 17.36 9.50 -2.71
CA ASN A 64 17.93 8.65 -3.76
C ASN A 64 18.02 7.18 -3.34
N THR A 65 18.43 6.91 -2.10
CA THR A 65 18.46 5.55 -1.54
C THR A 65 17.07 4.97 -1.39
N LEU A 66 16.08 5.79 -1.00
CA LEU A 66 14.71 5.37 -0.77
C LEU A 66 13.88 5.18 -2.04
N ASP A 67 14.31 5.71 -3.18
CA ASP A 67 13.60 5.57 -4.46
C ASP A 67 13.42 4.11 -4.89
N ALA A 68 14.43 3.27 -4.67
CA ALA A 68 14.36 1.85 -5.02
C ALA A 68 13.29 1.09 -4.19
N PRO A 69 13.33 1.10 -2.84
CA PRO A 69 12.29 0.43 -2.06
C PRO A 69 10.90 1.06 -2.23
N ALA A 70 10.79 2.37 -2.46
CA ALA A 70 9.53 3.03 -2.75
C ALA A 70 8.93 2.57 -4.09
N ALA A 71 9.73 2.49 -5.14
CA ALA A 71 9.29 1.98 -6.43
C ALA A 71 8.96 0.49 -6.37
N ALA A 72 9.75 -0.32 -5.66
CA ALA A 72 9.53 -1.76 -5.54
C ALA A 72 8.18 -2.08 -4.87
N VAL A 73 7.87 -1.45 -3.73
CA VAL A 73 6.59 -1.68 -3.06
C VAL A 73 5.40 -1.21 -3.90
N GLU A 74 5.56 -0.14 -4.67
CA GLU A 74 4.50 0.36 -5.56
C GLU A 74 4.33 -0.52 -6.80
N CYS A 75 5.38 -1.13 -7.34
CA CYS A 75 5.28 -2.16 -8.39
C CYS A 75 4.43 -3.35 -7.92
N ILE A 76 4.65 -3.83 -6.69
CA ILE A 76 3.82 -4.88 -6.09
C ILE A 76 2.35 -4.42 -5.98
N HIS A 77 2.12 -3.22 -5.49
CA HIS A 77 0.77 -2.68 -5.41
C HIS A 77 0.11 -2.53 -6.79
N ALA A 78 0.84 -2.03 -7.78
CA ALA A 78 0.31 -1.86 -9.13
C ALA A 78 -0.07 -3.21 -9.76
N TYR A 79 0.79 -4.26 -9.65
CA TYR A 79 0.44 -5.56 -10.19
C TYR A 79 -0.80 -6.14 -9.51
N SER A 80 -0.93 -5.98 -8.19
CA SER A 80 -2.09 -6.50 -7.48
C SER A 80 -3.39 -5.88 -7.99
N LEU A 81 -3.39 -4.58 -8.28
CA LEU A 81 -4.55 -3.90 -8.85
C LEU A 81 -4.86 -4.37 -10.27
N ILE A 82 -3.85 -4.61 -11.12
CA ILE A 82 -4.08 -5.14 -12.48
C ILE A 82 -4.76 -6.51 -12.41
N HIS A 83 -4.27 -7.38 -11.53
CA HIS A 83 -4.80 -8.74 -11.42
C HIS A 83 -6.16 -8.77 -10.71
N ASP A 84 -6.38 -7.94 -9.70
CA ASP A 84 -7.68 -7.82 -9.03
C ASP A 84 -8.79 -7.37 -9.99
N ASP A 85 -8.47 -6.50 -10.97
CA ASP A 85 -9.44 -6.00 -11.95
C ASP A 85 -9.85 -7.03 -13.03
N LEU A 86 -9.12 -8.14 -13.18
CA LEU A 86 -9.37 -9.15 -14.22
C LEU A 86 -10.78 -9.78 -14.09
N PRO A 87 -11.39 -10.24 -15.21
CA PRO A 87 -12.69 -10.90 -15.19
C PRO A 87 -12.79 -12.12 -14.28
N ALA A 88 -11.68 -12.80 -14.02
CA ALA A 88 -11.62 -13.95 -13.10
C ALA A 88 -11.54 -13.53 -11.61
N MET A 89 -11.44 -12.24 -11.33
CA MET A 89 -11.32 -11.64 -10.01
C MET A 89 -12.50 -10.68 -9.76
N ASP A 90 -12.26 -9.39 -9.59
CA ASP A 90 -13.32 -8.40 -9.30
C ASP A 90 -14.14 -7.99 -10.55
N ASP A 91 -13.67 -8.30 -11.77
CA ASP A 91 -14.28 -7.98 -13.06
C ASP A 91 -14.63 -6.48 -13.21
N ASP A 92 -13.67 -5.63 -12.84
CA ASP A 92 -13.83 -4.18 -12.86
C ASP A 92 -13.44 -3.59 -14.23
N ASP A 93 -14.35 -2.80 -14.82
CA ASP A 93 -14.09 -2.09 -16.08
C ASP A 93 -13.33 -0.77 -15.89
N LEU A 94 -13.46 -0.14 -14.73
CA LEU A 94 -12.90 1.17 -14.44
C LEU A 94 -12.11 1.19 -13.13
N ARG A 95 -10.95 1.85 -13.16
CA ARG A 95 -10.14 2.16 -11.97
C ARG A 95 -9.75 3.64 -11.99
N ARG A 96 -10.08 4.36 -10.92
CA ARG A 96 -9.83 5.82 -10.81
C ARG A 96 -10.43 6.61 -11.99
N GLY A 97 -11.58 6.17 -12.50
CA GLY A 97 -12.29 6.79 -13.63
C GLY A 97 -11.69 6.50 -15.01
N LEU A 98 -10.69 5.65 -15.12
CA LEU A 98 -10.06 5.22 -16.36
C LEU A 98 -10.28 3.73 -16.60
N PRO A 99 -10.30 3.25 -17.89
CA PRO A 99 -10.42 1.83 -18.18
C PRO A 99 -9.34 1.00 -17.47
N THR A 100 -9.72 -0.17 -16.94
CA THR A 100 -8.78 -1.12 -16.37
C THR A 100 -7.85 -1.70 -17.43
N CYS A 101 -6.73 -2.29 -17.03
CA CYS A 101 -5.71 -2.75 -17.98
C CYS A 101 -6.24 -3.81 -18.94
N HIS A 102 -7.06 -4.75 -18.48
CA HIS A 102 -7.61 -5.79 -19.35
C HIS A 102 -8.63 -5.25 -20.36
N VAL A 103 -9.38 -4.22 -20.00
CA VAL A 103 -10.30 -3.52 -20.93
C VAL A 103 -9.53 -2.77 -22.01
N LYS A 104 -8.44 -2.08 -21.63
CA LYS A 104 -7.68 -1.23 -22.54
C LYS A 104 -6.68 -1.99 -23.40
N PHE A 105 -6.02 -3.00 -22.87
CA PHE A 105 -4.89 -3.69 -23.51
C PHE A 105 -5.14 -5.19 -23.74
N GLY A 106 -6.28 -5.72 -23.27
CA GLY A 106 -6.61 -7.14 -23.32
C GLY A 106 -6.08 -7.92 -22.12
N GLU A 107 -6.74 -9.03 -21.79
CA GLU A 107 -6.46 -9.85 -20.61
C GLU A 107 -5.02 -10.39 -20.58
N ALA A 108 -4.52 -10.91 -21.72
CA ALA A 108 -3.18 -11.46 -21.80
C ALA A 108 -2.10 -10.43 -21.45
N ASN A 109 -2.22 -9.18 -21.95
CA ASN A 109 -1.29 -8.11 -21.64
C ASN A 109 -1.41 -7.66 -20.17
N ALA A 110 -2.63 -7.63 -19.63
CA ALA A 110 -2.85 -7.33 -18.21
C ALA A 110 -2.18 -8.39 -17.30
N ILE A 111 -2.37 -9.66 -17.57
CA ILE A 111 -1.74 -10.76 -16.83
C ILE A 111 -0.22 -10.63 -16.89
N LEU A 112 0.36 -10.52 -18.09
CA LEU A 112 1.81 -10.44 -18.27
C LEU A 112 2.41 -9.15 -17.67
N ALA A 113 1.70 -8.03 -17.74
CA ALA A 113 2.16 -6.79 -17.12
C ALA A 113 2.18 -6.89 -15.58
N GLY A 114 1.20 -7.55 -14.98
CA GLY A 114 1.19 -7.85 -13.56
C GLY A 114 2.37 -8.73 -13.15
N ASP A 115 2.60 -9.83 -13.87
CA ASP A 115 3.74 -10.73 -13.64
C ASP A 115 5.08 -9.99 -13.76
N ALA A 116 5.22 -9.15 -14.79
CA ALA A 116 6.43 -8.39 -15.03
C ALA A 116 6.68 -7.33 -13.96
N LEU A 117 5.65 -6.62 -13.49
CA LEU A 117 5.77 -5.63 -12.41
C LEU A 117 6.13 -6.31 -11.08
N GLN A 118 5.54 -7.47 -10.77
CA GLN A 118 5.91 -8.25 -9.59
C GLN A 118 7.39 -8.60 -9.61
N THR A 119 7.87 -9.13 -10.72
CA THR A 119 9.29 -9.51 -10.88
C THR A 119 10.18 -8.27 -10.84
N LEU A 120 9.79 -7.18 -11.49
CA LEU A 120 10.53 -5.92 -11.51
C LEU A 120 10.77 -5.37 -10.08
N ALA A 121 9.80 -5.51 -9.18
CA ALA A 121 9.96 -5.08 -7.79
C ALA A 121 11.19 -5.71 -7.12
N PHE A 122 11.41 -6.99 -7.35
CA PHE A 122 12.57 -7.70 -6.80
C PHE A 122 13.87 -7.39 -7.55
N SER A 123 13.81 -7.21 -8.87
CA SER A 123 14.97 -6.71 -9.65
C SER A 123 15.42 -5.33 -9.16
N ILE A 124 14.49 -4.43 -8.89
CA ILE A 124 14.81 -3.11 -8.33
C ILE A 124 15.55 -3.24 -7.00
N LEU A 125 15.04 -4.05 -6.06
CA LEU A 125 15.68 -4.22 -4.75
C LEU A 125 17.04 -4.91 -4.84
N SER A 126 17.23 -5.84 -5.80
CA SER A 126 18.51 -6.55 -5.97
C SER A 126 19.58 -5.73 -6.63
N ASP A 127 19.22 -4.90 -7.63
CA ASP A 127 20.18 -4.33 -8.56
C ASP A 127 20.34 -2.81 -8.45
N ALA A 128 19.34 -2.09 -7.90
CA ALA A 128 19.40 -0.64 -7.83
C ALA A 128 20.55 -0.14 -6.93
N ASP A 129 21.12 0.99 -7.32
CA ASP A 129 22.06 1.69 -6.46
C ASP A 129 21.32 2.24 -5.22
N MET A 130 21.70 1.74 -4.07
CA MET A 130 21.21 2.19 -2.77
C MET A 130 22.41 2.50 -1.87
N PRO A 131 22.97 3.70 -1.98
CA PRO A 131 24.11 4.10 -1.15
C PRO A 131 23.82 3.88 0.32
N GLU A 132 24.80 3.41 1.07
CA GLU A 132 24.74 3.16 2.51
C GLU A 132 23.88 1.94 2.94
N VAL A 133 23.19 1.26 2.03
CA VAL A 133 22.46 0.02 2.32
C VAL A 133 23.40 -1.18 2.20
N SER A 134 23.59 -1.91 3.27
CA SER A 134 24.40 -3.13 3.26
C SER A 134 23.73 -4.26 2.48
N ASP A 135 24.53 -5.23 1.98
CA ASP A 135 23.98 -6.44 1.33
C ASP A 135 23.04 -7.21 2.26
N ARG A 136 23.34 -7.25 3.55
CA ARG A 136 22.47 -7.85 4.56
C ARG A 136 21.10 -7.16 4.61
N ASP A 137 21.07 -5.82 4.60
CA ASP A 137 19.82 -5.07 4.64
C ASP A 137 19.06 -5.20 3.33
N ARG A 138 19.76 -5.22 2.21
CA ARG A 138 19.18 -5.47 0.88
C ARG A 138 18.50 -6.85 0.82
N ILE A 139 19.15 -7.90 1.29
CA ILE A 139 18.56 -9.24 1.39
C ILE A 139 17.34 -9.23 2.32
N SER A 140 17.42 -8.52 3.44
CA SER A 140 16.30 -8.37 4.37
C SER A 140 15.10 -7.66 3.73
N MET A 141 15.33 -6.63 2.92
CA MET A 141 14.27 -5.94 2.16
C MET A 141 13.60 -6.86 1.15
N ILE A 142 14.38 -7.64 0.40
CA ILE A 142 13.87 -8.62 -0.58
C ILE A 142 13.01 -9.67 0.14
N SER A 143 13.50 -10.21 1.26
CA SER A 143 12.78 -11.20 2.07
C SER A 143 11.47 -10.63 2.64
N GLU A 144 11.50 -9.39 3.15
CA GLU A 144 10.32 -8.71 3.68
C GLU A 144 9.25 -8.50 2.60
N LEU A 145 9.66 -7.97 1.44
CA LEU A 145 8.71 -7.73 0.34
C LEU A 145 8.15 -9.04 -0.21
N ALA A 146 8.96 -10.10 -0.31
CA ALA A 146 8.52 -11.41 -0.76
C ALA A 146 7.48 -12.01 0.21
N SER A 147 7.74 -11.96 1.51
CA SER A 147 6.81 -12.43 2.53
C SER A 147 5.49 -11.64 2.52
N ALA A 148 5.58 -10.30 2.44
CA ALA A 148 4.41 -9.42 2.45
C ALA A 148 3.55 -9.53 1.18
N SER A 149 4.15 -9.88 0.05
CA SER A 149 3.45 -10.02 -1.24
C SER A 149 2.86 -11.41 -1.45
N GLY A 150 3.48 -12.43 -0.88
CA GLY A 150 3.16 -13.84 -1.11
C GLY A 150 2.00 -14.38 -0.29
N ILE A 151 1.99 -15.71 -0.13
CA ILE A 151 0.93 -16.44 0.59
C ILE A 151 0.83 -16.05 2.08
N ALA A 152 1.94 -15.63 2.69
CA ALA A 152 1.98 -15.15 4.07
C ALA A 152 1.47 -13.70 4.23
N GLY A 153 1.20 -13.01 3.14
CA GLY A 153 0.77 -11.62 3.11
C GLY A 153 -0.38 -11.37 2.14
N MET A 154 -0.17 -10.44 1.21
CA MET A 154 -1.20 -9.89 0.34
C MET A 154 -1.90 -10.96 -0.51
N CYS A 155 -1.17 -11.86 -1.16
CA CYS A 155 -1.76 -12.91 -1.98
C CYS A 155 -2.63 -13.87 -1.14
N GLY A 156 -2.15 -14.28 0.04
CA GLY A 156 -2.95 -15.07 0.98
C GLY A 156 -4.18 -14.33 1.50
N GLY A 157 -4.04 -13.02 1.77
CA GLY A 157 -5.16 -12.17 2.15
C GLY A 157 -6.23 -12.06 1.05
N GLN A 158 -5.81 -11.94 -0.20
CA GLN A 158 -6.71 -11.95 -1.36
C GLN A 158 -7.46 -13.30 -1.49
N ALA A 159 -6.76 -14.40 -1.29
CA ALA A 159 -7.39 -15.74 -1.30
C ALA A 159 -8.43 -15.89 -0.18
N LEU A 160 -8.14 -15.37 1.02
CA LEU A 160 -9.11 -15.36 2.13
C LEU A 160 -10.32 -14.45 1.83
N ASP A 161 -10.11 -13.34 1.17
CA ASP A 161 -11.18 -12.40 0.77
C ASP A 161 -12.13 -13.06 -0.23
N LEU A 162 -11.59 -13.70 -1.28
CA LEU A 162 -12.37 -14.47 -2.26
C LEU A 162 -13.15 -15.62 -1.60
N ASP A 163 -12.53 -16.37 -0.67
CA ASP A 163 -13.24 -17.45 0.04
C ASP A 163 -14.35 -16.93 0.96
N ALA A 164 -14.27 -15.69 1.39
CA ALA A 164 -15.27 -15.03 2.24
C ALA A 164 -16.46 -14.43 1.45
N GLU A 165 -16.37 -14.34 0.13
CA GLU A 165 -17.44 -13.77 -0.70
C GLU A 165 -18.78 -14.51 -0.51
N GLY A 166 -19.84 -13.73 -0.34
CA GLY A 166 -21.19 -14.26 -0.10
C GLY A 166 -21.37 -14.97 1.25
N LYS A 167 -20.39 -14.91 2.15
CA LYS A 167 -20.46 -15.49 3.50
C LYS A 167 -20.43 -14.39 4.56
N HIS A 168 -21.19 -14.58 5.63
CA HIS A 168 -21.03 -13.77 6.83
C HIS A 168 -19.81 -14.27 7.61
N VAL A 169 -18.76 -13.46 7.69
CA VAL A 169 -17.58 -13.77 8.49
C VAL A 169 -17.57 -12.98 9.80
N PRO A 170 -17.10 -13.57 10.91
CA PRO A 170 -16.95 -12.86 12.17
C PRO A 170 -15.84 -11.81 12.10
N LEU A 171 -15.82 -10.89 13.09
CA LEU A 171 -14.91 -9.75 13.11
C LEU A 171 -13.42 -10.15 13.04
N ASP A 172 -13.03 -11.19 13.75
CA ASP A 172 -11.64 -11.69 13.75
C ASP A 172 -11.21 -12.22 12.38
N ALA A 173 -12.11 -12.86 11.64
CA ALA A 173 -11.86 -13.31 10.27
C ALA A 173 -11.75 -12.11 9.31
N LEU A 174 -12.64 -11.11 9.45
CA LEU A 174 -12.54 -9.85 8.67
C LEU A 174 -11.22 -9.14 8.93
N GLU A 175 -10.82 -8.98 10.20
CA GLU A 175 -9.54 -8.37 10.55
C GLU A 175 -8.35 -9.15 10.00
N ARG A 176 -8.41 -10.49 10.01
CA ARG A 176 -7.38 -11.34 9.41
C ARG A 176 -7.23 -11.08 7.91
N ILE A 177 -8.34 -11.00 7.17
CA ILE A 177 -8.34 -10.65 5.75
C ILE A 177 -7.63 -9.31 5.53
N HIS A 178 -8.04 -8.27 6.24
CA HIS A 178 -7.49 -6.93 6.09
C HIS A 178 -6.02 -6.82 6.49
N ARG A 179 -5.60 -7.49 7.56
CA ARG A 179 -4.19 -7.53 7.98
C ARG A 179 -3.27 -8.13 6.93
N HIS A 180 -3.74 -9.13 6.18
CA HIS A 180 -2.97 -9.78 5.13
C HIS A 180 -3.11 -9.05 3.79
N LYS A 181 -4.33 -8.87 3.30
CA LYS A 181 -4.59 -8.28 1.97
C LYS A 181 -4.02 -6.86 1.84
N THR A 182 -4.16 -6.04 2.87
CA THR A 182 -3.75 -4.62 2.85
C THR A 182 -2.63 -4.33 3.84
N GLY A 183 -2.75 -4.81 5.07
CA GLY A 183 -1.83 -4.48 6.15
C GLY A 183 -0.41 -4.99 5.95
N ALA A 184 -0.23 -6.17 5.35
CA ALA A 184 1.09 -6.75 5.12
C ALA A 184 1.98 -5.85 4.25
N LEU A 185 1.45 -5.30 3.16
CA LEU A 185 2.21 -4.44 2.27
C LEU A 185 2.42 -3.02 2.85
N ILE A 186 1.50 -2.52 3.68
CA ILE A 186 1.69 -1.29 4.46
C ILE A 186 2.84 -1.46 5.45
N ARG A 187 2.86 -2.57 6.20
CA ARG A 187 3.95 -2.89 7.12
C ARG A 187 5.28 -3.05 6.38
N ALA A 188 5.28 -3.75 5.24
CA ALA A 188 6.48 -3.88 4.42
C ALA A 188 7.03 -2.53 3.98
N ALA A 189 6.18 -1.57 3.57
CA ALA A 189 6.62 -0.23 3.20
C ALA A 189 7.34 0.48 4.34
N VAL A 190 6.82 0.44 5.55
CA VAL A 190 7.46 0.99 6.75
C VAL A 190 8.79 0.29 7.03
N ARG A 191 8.81 -1.04 6.97
CA ARG A 191 10.02 -1.84 7.19
C ARG A 191 11.10 -1.60 6.15
N LEU A 192 10.75 -1.45 4.87
CA LEU A 192 11.70 -1.10 3.80
C LEU A 192 12.38 0.25 4.07
N GLY A 193 11.62 1.26 4.49
CA GLY A 193 12.17 2.53 4.90
C GLY A 193 13.13 2.41 6.09
N ALA A 194 12.76 1.62 7.11
CA ALA A 194 13.60 1.38 8.28
C ALA A 194 14.87 0.59 7.95
N LEU A 195 14.76 -0.48 7.15
CA LEU A 195 15.90 -1.30 6.73
C LEU A 195 16.91 -0.51 5.91
N SER A 196 16.46 0.53 5.17
CA SER A 196 17.36 1.46 4.47
C SER A 196 18.30 2.23 5.43
N ALA A 197 17.96 2.32 6.71
CA ALA A 197 18.75 2.97 7.76
C ALA A 197 19.68 2.01 8.55
N GLY A 198 19.77 0.76 8.14
CA GLY A 198 20.65 -0.24 8.77
C GLY A 198 20.28 -0.52 10.23
N ASP A 199 21.28 -0.56 11.12
CA ASP A 199 21.08 -0.92 12.52
C ASP A 199 20.12 -0.01 13.30
N LYS A 200 20.08 1.28 12.97
CA LYS A 200 19.16 2.23 13.62
C LYS A 200 17.72 1.87 13.31
N GLY A 201 17.43 1.64 12.06
CA GLY A 201 16.09 1.25 11.62
C GLY A 201 15.68 -0.12 12.11
N ARG A 202 16.59 -1.12 12.09
CA ARG A 202 16.30 -2.46 12.61
C ARG A 202 15.88 -2.45 14.08
N ARG A 203 16.53 -1.63 14.91
CA ARG A 203 16.15 -1.50 16.34
C ARG A 203 14.77 -0.90 16.54
N ALA A 204 14.31 -0.07 15.62
CA ALA A 204 12.98 0.56 15.67
C ALA A 204 11.84 -0.33 15.14
N LEU A 205 12.14 -1.44 14.44
CA LEU A 205 11.13 -2.31 13.82
C LEU A 205 10.00 -2.73 14.78
N PRO A 206 10.26 -3.16 16.04
CA PRO A 206 9.17 -3.56 16.92
C PRO A 206 8.14 -2.45 17.21
N VAL A 207 8.58 -1.20 17.24
CA VAL A 207 7.71 -0.03 17.44
C VAL A 207 7.01 0.34 16.13
N LEU A 208 7.76 0.35 15.03
CA LEU A 208 7.24 0.67 13.70
C LEU A 208 6.23 -0.37 13.22
N ASP A 209 6.38 -1.64 13.57
CA ASP A 209 5.39 -2.68 13.27
C ASP A 209 4.04 -2.39 13.93
N LYS A 210 4.03 -1.99 15.21
CA LYS A 210 2.80 -1.60 15.91
C LYS A 210 2.12 -0.42 15.22
N TYR A 211 2.89 0.60 14.84
CA TYR A 211 2.40 1.73 14.07
C TYR A 211 1.77 1.26 12.76
N ALA A 212 2.49 0.47 11.96
CA ALA A 212 2.05 0.01 10.66
C ALA A 212 0.80 -0.88 10.71
N GLU A 213 0.71 -1.76 11.70
CA GLU A 213 -0.47 -2.60 11.94
C GLU A 213 -1.70 -1.75 12.28
N SER A 214 -1.53 -0.77 13.15
CA SER A 214 -2.62 0.12 13.57
C SER A 214 -3.13 0.97 12.40
N ILE A 215 -2.24 1.62 11.63
CA ILE A 215 -2.67 2.43 10.48
C ILE A 215 -3.25 1.59 9.35
N GLY A 216 -2.72 0.39 9.11
CA GLY A 216 -3.21 -0.52 8.08
C GLY A 216 -4.65 -0.95 8.36
N LEU A 217 -4.95 -1.31 9.61
CA LEU A 217 -6.30 -1.66 10.00
C LEU A 217 -7.24 -0.44 10.03
N ALA A 218 -6.77 0.71 10.56
CA ALA A 218 -7.53 1.96 10.56
C ALA A 218 -7.91 2.39 9.13
N PHE A 219 -7.01 2.19 8.17
CA PHE A 219 -7.26 2.49 6.77
C PHE A 219 -8.46 1.71 6.23
N GLN A 220 -8.55 0.41 6.52
CA GLN A 220 -9.66 -0.45 6.08
C GLN A 220 -10.96 -0.13 6.84
N VAL A 221 -10.90 0.10 8.15
CA VAL A 221 -12.09 0.54 8.91
C VAL A 221 -12.65 1.84 8.34
N GLN A 222 -11.78 2.78 7.98
CA GLN A 222 -12.21 4.05 7.39
C GLN A 222 -12.75 3.89 5.97
N ASP A 223 -12.20 2.98 5.16
CA ASP A 223 -12.74 2.66 3.84
C ASP A 223 -14.18 2.10 3.94
N ASP A 224 -14.41 1.17 4.86
CA ASP A 224 -15.74 0.61 5.12
C ASP A 224 -16.72 1.68 5.62
N ILE A 225 -16.27 2.61 6.48
CA ILE A 225 -17.08 3.74 6.93
C ILE A 225 -17.45 4.64 5.76
N LEU A 226 -16.47 4.98 4.91
CA LEU A 226 -16.69 5.86 3.75
C LEU A 226 -17.64 5.23 2.73
N ASP A 227 -17.62 3.91 2.55
CA ASP A 227 -18.57 3.23 1.67
C ASP A 227 -20.03 3.42 2.12
N VAL A 228 -20.26 3.52 3.43
CA VAL A 228 -21.60 3.74 4.00
C VAL A 228 -22.02 5.22 3.98
N VAL A 229 -21.11 6.15 4.34
CA VAL A 229 -21.46 7.56 4.60
C VAL A 229 -21.06 8.52 3.48
N GLY A 230 -20.17 8.11 2.58
CA GLY A 230 -19.69 8.95 1.48
C GLY A 230 -20.73 9.09 0.37
N ASP A 231 -20.68 10.18 -0.37
CA ASP A 231 -21.48 10.34 -1.58
C ASP A 231 -20.75 9.77 -2.82
N THR A 232 -21.53 9.28 -3.78
CA THR A 232 -21.02 8.64 -4.99
C THR A 232 -20.09 9.54 -5.82
N ALA A 233 -20.34 10.85 -5.83
CA ALA A 233 -19.54 11.80 -6.60
C ALA A 233 -18.13 11.97 -5.99
N THR A 234 -18.04 11.93 -4.65
CA THR A 234 -16.78 12.05 -3.91
C THR A 234 -15.99 10.75 -3.89
N LEU A 235 -16.67 9.60 -3.74
CA LEU A 235 -16.04 8.27 -3.66
C LEU A 235 -15.45 7.78 -4.98
N GLY A 236 -16.02 8.20 -6.12
CA GLY A 236 -15.67 7.67 -7.44
C GLY A 236 -16.17 6.23 -7.70
N LYS A 237 -16.95 5.66 -6.78
CA LYS A 237 -17.69 4.39 -6.87
C LYS A 237 -19.07 4.57 -6.27
N ARG A 238 -19.99 3.63 -6.52
CA ARG A 238 -21.35 3.68 -5.95
C ARG A 238 -21.28 3.52 -4.43
N GLN A 239 -22.02 4.37 -3.70
CA GLN A 239 -22.21 4.24 -2.25
C GLN A 239 -22.85 2.88 -1.94
N GLY A 240 -22.39 2.21 -0.88
CA GLY A 240 -22.91 0.92 -0.44
C GLY A 240 -22.56 -0.24 -1.38
N ALA A 241 -21.52 -0.12 -2.20
CA ALA A 241 -21.08 -1.18 -3.10
C ALA A 241 -20.74 -2.48 -2.35
N ASP A 242 -20.07 -2.40 -1.22
CA ASP A 242 -19.71 -3.56 -0.41
C ASP A 242 -20.96 -4.26 0.19
N GLN A 243 -21.96 -3.48 0.59
CA GLN A 243 -23.22 -4.02 1.08
C GLN A 243 -24.02 -4.74 -0.05
N GLN A 244 -24.00 -4.19 -1.27
CA GLN A 244 -24.66 -4.80 -2.43
C GLN A 244 -23.98 -6.12 -2.83
N LEU A 245 -22.67 -6.23 -2.64
CA LEU A 245 -21.89 -7.45 -2.89
C LEU A 245 -21.96 -8.46 -1.73
N GLY A 246 -22.71 -8.14 -0.66
CA GLY A 246 -22.83 -9.03 0.52
C GLY A 246 -21.53 -9.20 1.30
N LYS A 247 -20.58 -8.27 1.16
CA LYS A 247 -19.32 -8.29 1.91
C LYS A 247 -19.55 -7.95 3.38
N SER A 248 -18.86 -8.65 4.27
CA SER A 248 -18.79 -8.27 5.68
C SER A 248 -17.93 -7.02 5.83
N THR A 249 -18.43 -6.02 6.55
CA THR A 249 -17.74 -4.75 6.81
C THR A 249 -17.78 -4.39 8.28
N TYR A 250 -16.89 -3.50 8.73
CA TYR A 250 -16.93 -3.06 10.13
C TYR A 250 -18.25 -2.40 10.53
N PRO A 251 -18.85 -1.48 9.74
CA PRO A 251 -20.17 -0.96 10.07
C PRO A 251 -21.28 -2.00 10.11
N ALA A 252 -21.23 -3.03 9.25
CA ALA A 252 -22.22 -4.11 9.26
C ALA A 252 -22.10 -4.99 10.51
N LEU A 253 -20.88 -5.27 10.99
CA LEU A 253 -20.64 -6.14 12.14
C LEU A 253 -20.75 -5.40 13.49
N LEU A 254 -20.32 -4.16 13.57
CA LEU A 254 -20.21 -3.40 14.82
C LEU A 254 -21.25 -2.27 14.94
N GLY A 255 -21.84 -1.84 13.84
CA GLY A 255 -22.53 -0.57 13.73
C GLY A 255 -21.58 0.61 13.48
N LEU A 256 -22.09 1.67 12.84
CA LEU A 256 -21.29 2.79 12.36
C LEU A 256 -20.52 3.50 13.48
N GLU A 257 -21.14 3.75 14.64
CA GLU A 257 -20.50 4.47 15.75
C GLU A 257 -19.35 3.67 16.38
N GLN A 258 -19.50 2.35 16.51
CA GLN A 258 -18.42 1.50 17.01
C GLN A 258 -17.28 1.37 15.98
N ALA A 259 -17.60 1.32 14.68
CA ALA A 259 -16.58 1.36 13.63
C ALA A 259 -15.78 2.66 13.68
N ARG A 260 -16.45 3.82 13.84
CA ARG A 260 -15.78 5.12 14.02
C ARG A 260 -14.91 5.17 15.27
N LYS A 261 -15.40 4.62 16.38
CA LYS A 261 -14.60 4.51 17.61
C LYS A 261 -13.37 3.66 17.38
N LYS A 262 -13.52 2.49 16.75
CA LYS A 262 -12.40 1.60 16.44
C LYS A 262 -11.34 2.29 15.57
N ALA A 263 -11.75 3.04 14.55
CA ALA A 263 -10.80 3.80 13.72
C ALA A 263 -10.00 4.81 14.56
N ARG A 264 -10.66 5.56 15.45
CA ARG A 264 -9.97 6.50 16.35
C ARG A 264 -9.01 5.80 17.31
N ASP A 265 -9.46 4.73 17.97
CA ASP A 265 -8.64 3.96 18.91
C ASP A 265 -7.36 3.44 18.21
N LEU A 266 -7.48 2.94 16.98
CA LEU A 266 -6.32 2.48 16.18
C LEU A 266 -5.35 3.61 15.84
N ILE A 267 -5.84 4.81 15.54
CA ILE A 267 -4.96 5.96 15.29
C ILE A 267 -4.28 6.43 16.58
N ASP A 268 -4.97 6.38 17.71
CA ASP A 268 -4.37 6.70 19.01
C ASP A 268 -3.27 5.69 19.39
N ASP A 269 -3.47 4.40 19.11
CA ASP A 269 -2.43 3.35 19.26
C ASP A 269 -1.22 3.62 18.35
N ALA A 270 -1.46 4.02 17.10
CA ALA A 270 -0.39 4.39 16.17
C ALA A 270 0.42 5.58 16.70
N ARG A 271 -0.24 6.66 17.15
CA ARG A 271 0.42 7.82 17.76
C ARG A 271 1.21 7.46 19.01
N GLN A 272 0.64 6.58 19.87
CA GLN A 272 1.32 6.12 21.08
C GLN A 272 2.62 5.35 20.75
N SER A 273 2.60 4.55 19.68
CA SER A 273 3.81 3.87 19.20
C SER A 273 4.88 4.89 18.75
N LEU A 274 4.50 5.91 17.99
CA LEU A 274 5.45 6.94 17.51
C LEU A 274 6.08 7.76 18.64
N LYS A 275 5.39 7.98 19.77
CA LYS A 275 5.96 8.71 20.91
C LYS A 275 7.27 8.10 21.39
N GLN A 276 7.39 6.77 21.38
CA GLN A 276 8.61 6.07 21.78
C GLN A 276 9.81 6.40 20.87
N LEU A 277 9.56 6.70 19.60
CA LEU A 277 10.58 7.11 18.63
C LEU A 277 10.90 8.61 18.77
N ALA A 278 9.88 9.44 19.00
CA ALA A 278 10.07 10.87 19.24
C ALA A 278 10.91 11.13 20.51
N GLU A 279 10.75 10.33 21.57
CA GLU A 279 11.58 10.37 22.77
C GLU A 279 13.08 10.10 22.49
N GLN A 280 13.39 9.42 21.37
CA GLN A 280 14.74 9.18 20.88
C GLN A 280 15.22 10.30 19.94
N SER A 281 14.53 11.45 19.89
CA SER A 281 14.82 12.60 19.03
C SER A 281 14.69 12.30 17.52
N LEU A 282 13.85 11.33 17.14
CA LEU A 282 13.49 11.07 15.75
C LEU A 282 12.29 11.93 15.34
N ASP A 283 12.32 12.48 14.13
CA ASP A 283 11.20 13.26 13.58
C ASP A 283 10.09 12.34 13.07
N THR A 284 9.05 12.15 13.88
CA THR A 284 7.89 11.31 13.58
C THR A 284 6.76 12.07 12.89
N SER A 285 6.90 13.36 12.66
CA SER A 285 5.81 14.27 12.22
C SER A 285 5.11 13.83 10.93
N ALA A 286 5.84 13.31 9.95
CA ALA A 286 5.27 12.85 8.70
C ALA A 286 4.40 11.59 8.88
N LEU A 287 4.82 10.66 9.74
CA LEU A 287 4.07 9.43 10.06
C LEU A 287 2.83 9.75 10.90
N GLU A 288 2.92 10.71 11.84
CA GLU A 288 1.79 11.21 12.62
C GLU A 288 0.75 11.88 11.69
N ALA A 289 1.19 12.74 10.79
CA ALA A 289 0.32 13.42 9.85
C ALA A 289 -0.41 12.43 8.91
N LEU A 290 0.24 11.34 8.50
CA LEU A 290 -0.42 10.28 7.73
C LEU A 290 -1.49 9.56 8.56
N ALA A 291 -1.21 9.25 9.83
CA ALA A 291 -2.18 8.62 10.72
C ALA A 291 -3.44 9.49 10.86
N ASP A 292 -3.27 10.81 11.06
CA ASP A 292 -4.38 11.76 11.13
C ASP A 292 -5.16 11.83 9.81
N TYR A 293 -4.45 11.87 8.69
CA TYR A 293 -5.06 11.90 7.36
C TYR A 293 -5.97 10.70 7.11
N ILE A 294 -5.61 9.51 7.58
CA ILE A 294 -6.40 8.28 7.35
C ILE A 294 -7.85 8.44 7.86
N ILE A 295 -8.06 9.02 9.03
CA ILE A 295 -9.41 9.20 9.59
C ILE A 295 -10.11 10.50 9.19
N GLN A 296 -9.35 11.48 8.65
CA GLN A 296 -9.90 12.77 8.23
C GLN A 296 -10.28 12.80 6.75
N ARG A 297 -9.81 11.85 5.95
CA ARG A 297 -10.10 11.80 4.52
C ARG A 297 -11.58 11.55 4.24
N ASN A 298 -12.05 12.13 3.13
CA ASN A 298 -13.42 11.99 2.63
C ASN A 298 -13.52 11.06 1.42
N LYS A 299 -12.39 10.52 0.98
CA LYS A 299 -12.27 9.60 -0.16
C LYS A 299 -10.99 8.76 -0.09
#